data_a167a1c3e54066fdf5b8d2ae4486b92b
#
_entry.id   a167a1c3e54066fdf5b8d2ae4486b92b
#
_cell.length_a   1.000
_cell.length_b   1.000
_cell.length_c   1.000
_cell.angle_alpha   90.00
_cell.angle_beta   90.00
_cell.angle_gamma   90.00
#
_symmetry.space_group_name_H-M   'P 1'
#
loop_
_entity.id
_entity.type
_entity.pdbx_description
1 polymer ?
#
loop_
_entity_poly.entity_id
_entity_poly.type
_entity_poly.pdbx_seq_one_letter_code
_entity_poly.pdbx_strand_id
1 'polypeptide(L)'
;MALPFESLGQFLEALEQNNQLRRVKAKVSPNLEIAEIMRRLMYAANQPAVLFENVEGSSMPVLGNAFGSMKRLEIALETEDFSEIGRRITELTKMKMPSGMFDKLKMLPKLSEISDYGPKYVDRGPVNEVIETDENRISLNSLPILKSFPGDAGRFITFGMTVTKHPETEVRNLGVYRIQVIDDKHAIMHWQTHKRGAQHFKILKEQNKKKIDVAIVIGAEPSTVFSAVAPVPEGMDKYLFCGIIRKKGIKLVKCVTTSGDLEVPANAEIVLEGYIDPNDLRMEGPFGDHTGYYTPPEPFPTFTLTGIMRRNQPIYLTTVVGKPILEDAYIGKVIERSFLPLIQMFHPEVIDFSMPAAGWFQGLAIISIKKYYPGQAKKVMMGLWGMGQLSLTKMFIVVDSDINVHDINDVIWAVTSRADPARDTLIINNAPTDTLDPASPFVNLGSKLGIDATTKWREEGYMREIQQLAVVDSETKMQVDKRWEEYFNNAL
;
A
#
# COMPACT_ATOMS: atom_id res chain seq x y z
N MET A 1 14.97 -20.59 8.94
CA MET A 1 14.30 -19.34 8.52
C MET A 1 15.39 -18.38 8.05
N ALA A 2 15.27 -17.80 6.87
CA ALA A 2 16.14 -16.71 6.46
C ALA A 2 16.01 -15.56 7.46
N LEU A 3 17.06 -14.78 7.65
CA LEU A 3 16.99 -13.58 8.49
C LEU A 3 16.30 -12.48 7.69
N PRO A 4 15.40 -11.67 8.29
CA PRO A 4 14.72 -10.61 7.57
C PRO A 4 15.73 -9.60 7.02
N PHE A 5 15.43 -9.06 5.83
CA PHE A 5 16.27 -8.04 5.22
C PHE A 5 16.49 -6.86 6.17
N GLU A 6 17.75 -6.45 6.29
CA GLU A 6 18.13 -5.31 7.12
C GLU A 6 18.26 -4.02 6.30
N SER A 7 18.34 -4.11 4.95
CA SER A 7 18.50 -2.94 4.07
C SER A 7 17.89 -3.19 2.69
N LEU A 8 17.71 -2.08 1.94
CA LEU A 8 17.32 -2.13 0.53
C LEU A 8 18.38 -2.85 -0.31
N GLY A 9 19.68 -2.66 0.02
CA GLY A 9 20.78 -3.34 -0.68
C GLY A 9 20.70 -4.86 -0.60
N GLN A 10 20.42 -5.43 0.58
CA GLN A 10 20.25 -6.89 0.72
C GLN A 10 19.05 -7.40 -0.08
N PHE A 11 17.95 -6.64 -0.12
CA PHE A 11 16.82 -6.99 -0.96
C PHE A 11 17.18 -6.96 -2.45
N LEU A 12 17.94 -5.95 -2.87
CA LEU A 12 18.43 -5.85 -4.25
C LEU A 12 19.28 -7.05 -4.66
N GLU A 13 20.20 -7.49 -3.79
CA GLU A 13 21.00 -8.70 -3.98
C GLU A 13 20.10 -9.95 -4.12
N ALA A 14 19.08 -10.09 -3.28
CA ALA A 14 18.12 -11.19 -3.37
C ALA A 14 17.33 -11.15 -4.68
N LEU A 15 16.92 -9.97 -5.16
CA LEU A 15 16.27 -9.83 -6.45
C LEU A 15 17.18 -10.26 -7.60
N GLU A 16 18.46 -9.90 -7.53
CA GLU A 16 19.45 -10.29 -8.55
C GLU A 16 19.67 -11.80 -8.58
N GLN A 17 19.86 -12.42 -7.41
CA GLN A 17 20.00 -13.89 -7.26
C GLN A 17 18.79 -14.68 -7.77
N ASN A 18 17.59 -14.08 -7.70
CA ASN A 18 16.34 -14.68 -8.18
C ASN A 18 15.98 -14.26 -9.62
N ASN A 19 16.89 -13.63 -10.37
CA ASN A 19 16.66 -13.12 -11.73
C ASN A 19 15.47 -12.13 -11.83
N GLN A 20 15.17 -11.40 -10.74
CA GLN A 20 14.09 -10.44 -10.67
C GLN A 20 14.56 -8.99 -10.89
N LEU A 21 15.87 -8.76 -11.09
CA LEU A 21 16.46 -7.44 -11.31
C LEU A 21 17.08 -7.33 -12.70
N ARG A 22 16.95 -6.15 -13.31
CA ARG A 22 17.72 -5.72 -14.50
C ARG A 22 18.51 -4.46 -14.18
N ARG A 23 19.75 -4.40 -14.62
CA ARG A 23 20.63 -3.22 -14.50
C ARG A 23 20.70 -2.50 -15.84
N VAL A 24 20.42 -1.21 -15.83
CA VAL A 24 20.52 -0.32 -16.98
C VAL A 24 21.74 0.59 -16.81
N LYS A 25 22.78 0.35 -17.63
CA LYS A 25 24.04 1.10 -17.61
C LYS A 25 24.03 2.30 -18.56
N ALA A 26 23.12 2.30 -19.53
CA ALA A 26 22.92 3.44 -20.41
C ALA A 26 22.58 4.68 -19.59
N LYS A 27 23.06 5.85 -20.04
CA LYS A 27 22.67 7.13 -19.44
C LYS A 27 21.19 7.36 -19.72
N VAL A 28 20.41 7.64 -18.67
CA VAL A 28 18.96 7.88 -18.73
C VAL A 28 18.58 9.17 -18.01
N SER A 29 17.54 9.82 -18.51
CA SER A 29 17.03 11.04 -17.90
C SER A 29 15.96 10.76 -16.83
N PRO A 30 16.01 11.42 -15.65
CA PRO A 30 14.92 11.37 -14.69
C PRO A 30 13.67 12.12 -15.17
N ASN A 31 13.79 12.91 -16.22
CA ASN A 31 12.69 13.64 -16.83
C ASN A 31 12.03 12.78 -17.91
N LEU A 32 10.91 12.13 -17.59
CA LEU A 32 10.05 11.33 -18.45
C LEU A 32 10.62 9.96 -18.85
N GLU A 33 11.92 9.85 -19.16
CA GLU A 33 12.50 8.65 -19.78
C GLU A 33 12.47 7.44 -18.84
N ILE A 34 12.96 7.57 -17.61
CA ILE A 34 12.91 6.50 -16.61
C ILE A 34 11.46 6.04 -16.39
N ALA A 35 10.52 6.97 -16.28
CA ALA A 35 9.11 6.66 -16.08
C ALA A 35 8.52 5.88 -17.26
N GLU A 36 8.84 6.24 -18.49
CA GLU A 36 8.37 5.52 -19.68
C GLU A 36 9.00 4.13 -19.79
N ILE A 37 10.27 3.96 -19.44
CA ILE A 37 10.90 2.64 -19.38
C ILE A 37 10.16 1.75 -18.37
N MET A 38 9.91 2.26 -17.15
CA MET A 38 9.19 1.52 -16.12
C MET A 38 7.77 1.14 -16.60
N ARG A 39 7.06 2.08 -17.22
CA ARG A 39 5.73 1.85 -17.76
C ARG A 39 5.71 0.73 -18.83
N ARG A 40 6.68 0.71 -19.75
CA ARG A 40 6.80 -0.35 -20.77
C ARG A 40 7.09 -1.72 -20.15
N LEU A 41 7.88 -1.77 -19.11
CA LEU A 41 8.20 -3.03 -18.43
C LEU A 41 6.99 -3.72 -17.81
N MET A 42 5.90 -2.99 -17.53
CA MET A 42 4.64 -3.59 -17.09
C MET A 42 4.01 -4.54 -18.10
N TYR A 43 4.33 -4.37 -19.37
CA TYR A 43 3.86 -5.25 -20.44
C TYR A 43 4.88 -6.34 -20.80
N ALA A 44 6.05 -6.33 -20.19
CA ALA A 44 7.06 -7.36 -20.40
C ALA A 44 6.69 -8.64 -19.62
N ALA A 45 7.00 -9.80 -20.18
CA ALA A 45 6.64 -11.11 -19.63
C ALA A 45 7.11 -11.31 -18.16
N ASN A 46 8.27 -10.77 -17.78
CA ASN A 46 8.84 -10.94 -16.44
C ASN A 46 8.76 -9.68 -15.56
N GLN A 47 8.27 -8.54 -16.09
CA GLN A 47 8.10 -7.28 -15.36
C GLN A 47 9.20 -6.97 -14.33
N PRO A 48 10.51 -7.00 -14.67
CA PRO A 48 11.58 -6.99 -13.68
C PRO A 48 11.64 -5.69 -12.89
N ALA A 49 12.22 -5.73 -11.68
CA ALA A 49 12.76 -4.54 -11.05
C ALA A 49 13.92 -3.99 -11.87
N VAL A 50 14.12 -2.67 -11.84
CA VAL A 50 15.16 -2.02 -12.66
C VAL A 50 16.01 -1.11 -11.82
N LEU A 51 17.32 -1.30 -11.89
CA LEU A 51 18.32 -0.39 -11.33
C LEU A 51 18.98 0.40 -12.46
N PHE A 52 18.70 1.70 -12.53
CA PHE A 52 19.34 2.63 -13.44
C PHE A 52 20.62 3.14 -12.80
N GLU A 53 21.78 2.67 -13.29
CA GLU A 53 23.09 2.96 -12.69
C GLU A 53 23.67 4.32 -13.13
N ASN A 54 23.23 4.86 -14.26
CA ASN A 54 23.76 6.08 -14.84
C ASN A 54 22.61 7.06 -15.13
N VAL A 55 22.27 7.86 -14.12
CA VAL A 55 21.16 8.82 -14.20
C VAL A 55 21.69 10.22 -14.45
N GLU A 56 21.11 10.90 -15.43
CA GLU A 56 21.52 12.27 -15.80
C GLU A 56 21.39 13.23 -14.62
N GLY A 57 22.47 13.97 -14.33
CA GLY A 57 22.51 14.98 -13.27
C GLY A 57 22.63 14.40 -11.85
N SER A 58 22.80 13.08 -11.67
CA SER A 58 22.96 12.47 -10.36
C SER A 58 24.01 11.36 -10.36
N SER A 59 24.74 11.23 -9.25
CA SER A 59 25.61 10.07 -8.98
C SER A 59 24.86 8.92 -8.30
N MET A 60 23.61 9.11 -7.92
CA MET A 60 22.79 8.11 -7.23
C MET A 60 22.07 7.23 -8.25
N PRO A 61 22.18 5.91 -8.17
CA PRO A 61 21.38 5.01 -8.97
C PRO A 61 19.89 5.08 -8.54
N VAL A 62 19.00 4.86 -9.50
CA VAL A 62 17.54 4.86 -9.28
C VAL A 62 17.02 3.43 -9.37
N LEU A 63 16.32 2.99 -8.33
CA LEU A 63 15.62 1.70 -8.31
C LEU A 63 14.13 1.92 -8.50
N GLY A 64 13.56 1.29 -9.52
CA GLY A 64 12.13 1.31 -9.80
C GLY A 64 11.55 -0.07 -10.00
N ASN A 65 10.23 -0.18 -9.89
CA ASN A 65 9.46 -1.42 -10.01
C ASN A 65 9.94 -2.54 -9.06
N ALA A 66 10.44 -2.16 -7.88
CA ALA A 66 11.02 -3.11 -6.92
C ALA A 66 10.00 -4.11 -6.37
N PHE A 67 8.73 -3.71 -6.23
CA PHE A 67 7.63 -4.49 -5.65
C PHE A 67 6.57 -4.90 -6.69
N GLY A 68 6.78 -4.66 -7.97
CA GLY A 68 5.79 -4.80 -9.05
C GLY A 68 5.60 -6.24 -9.55
N SER A 69 5.71 -7.27 -8.71
CA SER A 69 5.26 -8.64 -8.98
C SER A 69 5.03 -9.40 -7.69
N MET A 70 4.15 -10.42 -7.72
CA MET A 70 3.93 -11.28 -6.54
C MET A 70 5.22 -11.95 -6.10
N LYS A 71 6.04 -12.45 -7.03
CA LYS A 71 7.33 -13.10 -6.70
C LYS A 71 8.30 -12.18 -5.96
N ARG A 72 8.40 -10.91 -6.35
CA ARG A 72 9.22 -9.94 -5.62
C ARG A 72 8.68 -9.59 -4.25
N LEU A 73 7.35 -9.57 -4.08
CA LEU A 73 6.72 -9.38 -2.77
C LEU A 73 6.88 -10.60 -1.86
N GLU A 74 6.85 -11.83 -2.40
CA GLU A 74 7.21 -13.05 -1.65
C GLU A 74 8.65 -12.96 -1.13
N ILE A 75 9.59 -12.56 -1.97
CA ILE A 75 10.99 -12.33 -1.58
C ILE A 75 11.05 -11.20 -0.53
N ALA A 76 10.41 -10.06 -0.80
CA ALA A 76 10.43 -8.86 0.05
C ALA A 76 9.94 -9.11 1.48
N LEU A 77 8.88 -9.90 1.62
CA LEU A 77 8.23 -10.18 2.91
C LEU A 77 8.56 -11.58 3.45
N GLU A 78 9.42 -12.33 2.75
CA GLU A 78 9.89 -13.65 3.12
C GLU A 78 8.74 -14.63 3.44
N THR A 79 7.67 -14.56 2.67
CA THR A 79 6.51 -15.44 2.80
C THR A 79 5.80 -15.62 1.47
N GLU A 80 5.31 -16.82 1.22
CA GLU A 80 4.41 -17.14 0.11
C GLU A 80 2.94 -17.02 0.52
N ASP A 81 2.67 -17.04 1.83
CA ASP A 81 1.32 -16.88 2.40
C ASP A 81 1.20 -15.55 3.15
N PHE A 82 0.79 -14.50 2.44
CA PHE A 82 0.58 -13.17 3.02
C PHE A 82 -0.54 -13.13 4.07
N SER A 83 -1.45 -14.11 4.10
CA SER A 83 -2.49 -14.18 5.12
C SER A 83 -1.91 -14.48 6.51
N GLU A 84 -0.68 -15.02 6.58
CA GLU A 84 0.05 -15.22 7.83
C GLU A 84 0.26 -13.89 8.59
N ILE A 85 0.51 -12.79 7.86
CA ILE A 85 0.66 -11.45 8.44
C ILE A 85 -0.64 -11.06 9.17
N GLY A 86 -1.78 -11.24 8.50
CA GLY A 86 -3.09 -10.93 9.07
C GLY A 86 -3.45 -11.84 10.26
N ARG A 87 -3.11 -13.12 10.19
CA ARG A 87 -3.30 -14.04 11.32
C ARG A 87 -2.51 -13.60 12.55
N ARG A 88 -1.23 -13.20 12.39
CA ARG A 88 -0.40 -12.67 13.50
C ARG A 88 -1.03 -11.42 14.12
N ILE A 89 -1.50 -10.47 13.30
CA ILE A 89 -2.17 -9.27 13.80
C ILE A 89 -3.43 -9.66 14.59
N THR A 90 -4.24 -10.56 14.03
CA THR A 90 -5.47 -11.05 14.66
C THR A 90 -5.19 -11.75 16.00
N GLU A 91 -4.13 -12.55 16.08
CA GLU A 91 -3.73 -13.21 17.31
C GLU A 91 -3.30 -12.19 18.39
N LEU A 92 -2.57 -11.15 18.00
CA LEU A 92 -2.16 -10.09 18.91
C LEU A 92 -3.37 -9.30 19.45
N THR A 93 -4.37 -9.02 18.59
CA THR A 93 -5.59 -8.31 19.02
C THR A 93 -6.50 -9.15 19.91
N LYS A 94 -6.47 -10.48 19.78
CA LYS A 94 -7.25 -11.42 20.61
C LYS A 94 -6.58 -11.76 21.94
N MET A 95 -5.35 -11.35 22.18
CA MET A 95 -4.65 -11.63 23.44
C MET A 95 -5.36 -10.95 24.61
N LYS A 96 -5.94 -11.79 25.50
CA LYS A 96 -6.46 -11.30 26.77
C LYS A 96 -5.32 -11.05 27.73
N MET A 97 -5.37 -9.94 28.47
CA MET A 97 -4.43 -9.69 29.56
C MET A 97 -4.54 -10.82 30.58
N PRO A 98 -3.43 -11.45 30.99
CA PRO A 98 -3.47 -12.56 31.95
C PRO A 98 -4.00 -12.10 33.29
N SER A 99 -5.02 -12.77 33.80
CA SER A 99 -5.68 -12.43 35.08
C SER A 99 -5.02 -13.08 36.32
N GLY A 100 -4.16 -14.07 36.10
CA GLY A 100 -3.52 -14.84 37.16
C GLY A 100 -2.01 -15.02 37.01
N MET A 101 -1.32 -15.39 38.09
CA MET A 101 0.14 -15.56 38.14
C MET A 101 0.61 -16.73 37.24
N PHE A 102 -0.16 -17.81 37.18
CA PHE A 102 0.10 -18.96 36.28
C PHE A 102 -0.09 -18.62 34.81
N ASP A 103 -1.09 -17.79 34.47
CA ASP A 103 -1.33 -17.35 33.11
C ASP A 103 -0.21 -16.38 32.64
N LYS A 104 0.30 -15.52 33.56
CA LYS A 104 1.47 -14.68 33.28
C LYS A 104 2.71 -15.50 32.94
N LEU A 105 2.97 -16.57 33.70
CA LEU A 105 4.11 -17.47 33.45
C LEU A 105 4.00 -18.21 32.10
N LYS A 106 2.81 -18.70 31.74
CA LYS A 106 2.56 -19.33 30.44
C LYS A 106 2.67 -18.38 29.26
N MET A 107 2.42 -17.09 29.48
CA MET A 107 2.51 -16.04 28.45
C MET A 107 3.90 -15.43 28.29
N LEU A 108 4.83 -15.64 29.24
CA LEU A 108 6.17 -15.08 29.20
C LEU A 108 6.90 -15.30 27.85
N PRO A 109 6.90 -16.49 27.24
CA PRO A 109 7.56 -16.68 25.94
C PRO A 109 6.93 -15.84 24.83
N LYS A 110 5.60 -15.73 24.81
CA LYS A 110 4.85 -14.96 23.81
C LYS A 110 5.00 -13.44 24.02
N LEU A 111 5.07 -12.99 25.28
CA LEU A 111 5.36 -11.60 25.62
C LEU A 111 6.80 -11.20 25.27
N SER A 112 7.75 -12.12 25.44
CA SER A 112 9.14 -11.93 25.01
C SER A 112 9.22 -11.81 23.49
N GLU A 113 8.54 -12.69 22.74
CA GLU A 113 8.45 -12.62 21.29
C GLU A 113 7.90 -11.29 20.79
N ILE A 114 6.80 -10.81 21.40
CA ILE A 114 6.18 -9.51 21.05
C ILE A 114 7.13 -8.35 21.40
N SER A 115 7.85 -8.45 22.52
CA SER A 115 8.86 -7.45 22.91
C SER A 115 9.97 -7.35 21.86
N ASP A 116 10.32 -8.46 21.20
CA ASP A 116 11.33 -8.48 20.14
C ASP A 116 10.86 -7.80 18.84
N TYR A 117 9.55 -7.60 18.66
CA TYR A 117 8.98 -6.87 17.51
C TYR A 117 9.07 -5.34 17.68
N GLY A 118 9.24 -4.85 18.90
CA GLY A 118 9.37 -3.43 19.17
C GLY A 118 10.59 -2.81 18.49
N PRO A 119 10.51 -1.52 18.09
CA PRO A 119 11.64 -0.82 17.53
C PRO A 119 12.80 -0.75 18.52
N LYS A 120 14.04 -0.85 18.02
CA LYS A 120 15.27 -0.78 18.80
C LYS A 120 16.02 0.50 18.46
N TYR A 121 16.32 1.32 19.45
CA TYR A 121 17.01 2.58 19.26
C TYR A 121 18.52 2.36 19.25
N VAL A 122 19.20 2.97 18.30
CA VAL A 122 20.67 2.97 18.16
C VAL A 122 21.17 4.38 17.94
N ASP A 123 22.39 4.66 18.40
CA ASP A 123 22.98 6.01 18.29
C ASP A 123 23.32 6.37 16.85
N ARG A 124 23.73 5.39 16.05
CA ARG A 124 24.14 5.56 14.65
C ARG A 124 23.76 4.33 13.81
N GLY A 125 23.54 4.59 12.51
CA GLY A 125 23.33 3.56 11.49
C GLY A 125 23.88 3.99 10.14
N PRO A 126 23.78 3.16 9.11
CA PRO A 126 24.25 3.48 7.75
C PRO A 126 23.68 4.79 7.20
N VAL A 127 22.46 5.17 7.57
CA VAL A 127 21.88 6.46 7.14
C VAL A 127 22.65 7.69 7.68
N ASN A 128 23.47 7.52 8.72
CA ASN A 128 24.29 8.60 9.30
C ASN A 128 25.72 8.65 8.72
N GLU A 129 26.04 7.91 7.64
CA GLU A 129 27.35 7.96 7.00
C GLU A 129 27.66 9.37 6.44
N VAL A 130 26.65 10.02 5.89
CA VAL A 130 26.72 11.42 5.46
C VAL A 130 25.57 12.18 6.11
N ILE A 131 25.91 13.24 6.81
CA ILE A 131 24.97 14.18 7.44
C ILE A 131 25.31 15.56 6.90
N GLU A 132 24.35 16.16 6.19
CA GLU A 132 24.50 17.52 5.66
C GLU A 132 23.43 18.41 6.25
N THR A 133 23.85 19.46 6.95
CA THR A 133 22.98 20.44 7.62
C THR A 133 23.30 21.89 7.25
N ASP A 134 24.31 22.10 6.41
CA ASP A 134 24.66 23.42 5.89
C ASP A 134 23.56 23.87 4.90
N GLU A 135 22.92 24.98 5.23
CA GLU A 135 21.83 25.54 4.42
C GLU A 135 22.25 25.84 2.97
N ASN A 136 23.53 26.11 2.73
CA ASN A 136 24.03 26.41 1.38
C ASN A 136 24.32 25.12 0.57
N ARG A 137 24.37 23.96 1.22
CA ARG A 137 24.78 22.69 0.61
C ARG A 137 23.63 21.69 0.47
N ILE A 138 22.66 21.72 1.38
CA ILE A 138 21.47 20.87 1.25
C ILE A 138 20.63 21.33 0.07
N SER A 139 20.19 20.37 -0.76
CA SER A 139 19.35 20.66 -1.93
C SER A 139 18.55 19.44 -2.35
N LEU A 140 17.23 19.61 -2.55
CA LEU A 140 16.36 18.60 -3.17
C LEU A 140 16.78 18.33 -4.63
N ASN A 141 17.44 19.29 -5.28
CA ASN A 141 17.95 19.13 -6.65
C ASN A 141 19.16 18.20 -6.75
N SER A 142 19.77 17.82 -5.61
CA SER A 142 20.83 16.81 -5.58
C SER A 142 20.33 15.39 -5.78
N LEU A 143 19.00 15.16 -5.69
CA LEU A 143 18.37 13.87 -5.82
C LEU A 143 17.82 13.63 -7.24
N PRO A 144 17.86 12.41 -7.76
CA PRO A 144 17.32 12.04 -9.08
C PRO A 144 15.79 11.89 -9.04
N ILE A 145 15.10 12.94 -8.61
CA ILE A 145 13.64 12.95 -8.47
C ILE A 145 13.00 12.99 -9.86
N LEU A 146 12.02 12.11 -10.10
CA LEU A 146 11.42 11.94 -11.41
C LEU A 146 10.34 13.00 -11.69
N LYS A 147 10.24 13.38 -12.97
CA LYS A 147 9.01 13.85 -13.60
C LYS A 147 8.45 12.68 -14.42
N SER A 148 7.25 12.19 -14.10
CA SER A 148 6.71 10.98 -14.68
C SER A 148 5.91 11.21 -15.96
N PHE A 149 5.14 12.29 -16.03
CA PHE A 149 4.30 12.61 -17.18
C PHE A 149 4.51 14.06 -17.65
N PRO A 150 4.30 14.34 -18.94
CA PRO A 150 4.48 15.70 -19.49
C PRO A 150 3.66 16.77 -18.78
N GLY A 151 2.43 16.43 -18.36
CA GLY A 151 1.51 17.33 -17.66
C GLY A 151 1.73 17.46 -16.17
N ASP A 152 2.68 16.72 -15.56
CA ASP A 152 3.02 16.92 -14.15
C ASP A 152 3.55 18.33 -13.91
N ALA A 153 3.16 18.95 -12.79
CA ALA A 153 3.57 20.31 -12.44
C ALA A 153 5.09 20.44 -12.19
N GLY A 154 5.80 19.33 -12.07
CA GLY A 154 7.25 19.30 -11.82
C GLY A 154 7.71 17.90 -11.50
N ARG A 155 8.77 17.82 -10.68
CA ARG A 155 9.33 16.56 -10.19
C ARG A 155 8.64 16.17 -8.88
N PHE A 156 8.37 14.87 -8.72
CA PHE A 156 7.71 14.35 -7.53
C PHE A 156 8.51 13.21 -6.88
N ILE A 157 8.67 13.27 -5.56
CA ILE A 157 9.07 12.11 -4.76
C ILE A 157 7.83 11.24 -4.61
N THR A 158 7.81 10.11 -5.29
CA THR A 158 6.62 9.24 -5.40
C THR A 158 6.63 8.09 -4.40
N PHE A 159 7.80 7.73 -3.85
CA PHE A 159 7.94 6.64 -2.89
C PHE A 159 8.61 7.09 -1.59
N GLY A 160 8.41 8.34 -1.22
CA GLY A 160 8.86 8.90 0.06
C GLY A 160 7.95 8.46 1.20
N MET A 161 8.53 7.83 2.22
CA MET A 161 7.83 7.45 3.45
C MET A 161 7.94 8.59 4.46
N THR A 162 6.84 9.29 4.67
CA THR A 162 6.80 10.43 5.59
C THR A 162 6.57 9.97 7.02
N VAL A 163 7.46 10.38 7.91
CA VAL A 163 7.38 10.13 9.35
C VAL A 163 6.82 11.36 10.04
N THR A 164 5.77 11.16 10.84
CA THR A 164 5.18 12.14 11.74
C THR A 164 4.87 11.49 13.07
N LYS A 165 4.74 12.27 14.14
CA LYS A 165 4.38 11.79 15.47
C LYS A 165 3.06 12.42 15.89
N HIS A 166 2.16 11.62 16.46
CA HIS A 166 0.90 12.14 16.99
C HIS A 166 1.20 13.03 18.21
N PRO A 167 0.66 14.25 18.24
CA PRO A 167 1.09 15.25 19.25
C PRO A 167 0.73 14.90 20.70
N GLU A 168 -0.26 14.03 20.90
CA GLU A 168 -0.75 13.68 22.25
C GLU A 168 -0.34 12.26 22.66
N THR A 169 -0.38 11.30 21.73
CA THR A 169 -0.10 9.89 22.03
C THR A 169 1.32 9.46 21.69
N GLU A 170 2.08 10.33 21.03
CA GLU A 170 3.42 10.07 20.50
C GLU A 170 3.55 8.87 19.54
N VAL A 171 2.42 8.28 19.16
CA VAL A 171 2.38 7.18 18.20
C VAL A 171 2.87 7.68 16.85
N ARG A 172 3.84 6.97 16.28
CA ARG A 172 4.43 7.34 14.98
C ARG A 172 3.55 6.88 13.84
N ASN A 173 3.38 7.78 12.90
CA ASN A 173 2.88 7.44 11.58
C ASN A 173 4.04 7.38 10.59
N LEU A 174 4.01 6.37 9.75
CA LEU A 174 4.86 6.21 8.58
C LEU A 174 3.92 6.01 7.39
N GLY A 175 3.90 6.96 6.46
CA GLY A 175 2.96 6.89 5.32
C GLY A 175 3.61 7.30 4.01
N VAL A 176 3.26 6.64 2.91
CA VAL A 176 3.69 7.04 1.58
C VAL A 176 2.76 8.14 1.07
N TYR A 177 3.34 9.26 0.69
CA TYR A 177 2.66 10.41 0.10
C TYR A 177 3.49 10.92 -1.07
N ARG A 178 2.81 11.42 -2.11
CA ARG A 178 3.51 12.15 -3.18
C ARG A 178 3.93 13.51 -2.70
N ILE A 179 5.10 13.96 -3.12
CA ILE A 179 5.70 15.22 -2.66
C ILE A 179 6.25 15.96 -3.87
N GLN A 180 5.65 17.10 -4.20
CA GLN A 180 6.06 17.94 -5.32
C GLN A 180 7.24 18.82 -4.93
N VAL A 181 8.36 18.72 -5.64
CA VAL A 181 9.50 19.60 -5.43
C VAL A 181 9.25 20.96 -6.13
N ILE A 182 9.43 22.05 -5.40
CA ILE A 182 9.26 23.40 -5.91
C ILE A 182 10.65 23.99 -6.26
N ASP A 183 11.56 23.92 -5.32
CA ASP A 183 12.92 24.46 -5.44
C ASP A 183 13.91 23.61 -4.62
N ASP A 184 15.11 24.15 -4.36
CA ASP A 184 16.16 23.47 -3.60
C ASP A 184 15.78 23.09 -2.19
N LYS A 185 14.89 23.83 -1.55
CA LYS A 185 14.55 23.71 -0.13
C LYS A 185 13.09 23.34 0.11
N HIS A 186 12.21 23.61 -0.84
CA HIS A 186 10.80 23.52 -0.62
C HIS A 186 10.15 22.43 -1.48
N ALA A 187 9.25 21.71 -0.85
CA ALA A 187 8.37 20.73 -1.50
C ALA A 187 6.96 20.82 -0.92
N ILE A 188 5.95 20.42 -1.68
CA ILE A 188 4.55 20.42 -1.24
C ILE A 188 4.17 19.00 -0.88
N MET A 189 3.62 18.82 0.33
CA MET A 189 3.22 17.53 0.87
C MET A 189 1.75 17.25 0.57
N HIS A 190 1.46 16.29 -0.31
CA HIS A 190 0.08 15.91 -0.65
C HIS A 190 -0.58 15.09 0.48
N TRP A 191 -1.09 15.77 1.48
CA TRP A 191 -1.78 15.15 2.60
C TRP A 191 -3.30 15.14 2.40
N GLN A 192 -3.79 14.09 1.78
CA GLN A 192 -5.25 13.87 1.64
C GLN A 192 -5.95 13.87 3.00
N THR A 193 -7.13 14.50 3.09
CA THR A 193 -7.89 14.75 4.32
C THR A 193 -8.11 13.50 5.18
N HIS A 194 -8.29 12.34 4.56
CA HIS A 194 -8.57 11.07 5.25
C HIS A 194 -7.32 10.31 5.73
N LYS A 195 -6.12 10.82 5.45
CA LYS A 195 -4.86 10.17 5.83
C LYS A 195 -4.34 10.66 7.18
N ARG A 196 -3.63 9.80 7.92
CA ARG A 196 -3.09 10.13 9.26
C ARG A 196 -2.17 11.35 9.27
N GLY A 197 -1.34 11.54 8.26
CA GLY A 197 -0.51 12.74 8.16
C GLY A 197 -1.34 14.02 8.20
N ALA A 198 -2.47 14.04 7.48
CA ALA A 198 -3.41 15.18 7.52
C ALA A 198 -4.10 15.34 8.89
N GLN A 199 -4.39 14.24 9.59
CA GLN A 199 -4.96 14.29 10.95
C GLN A 199 -3.96 14.90 11.94
N HIS A 200 -2.70 14.43 11.94
CA HIS A 200 -1.65 15.01 12.78
C HIS A 200 -1.45 16.50 12.49
N PHE A 201 -1.41 16.86 11.19
CA PHE A 201 -1.32 18.24 10.75
C PHE A 201 -2.47 19.10 11.29
N LYS A 202 -3.71 18.62 11.20
CA LYS A 202 -4.90 19.33 11.69
C LYS A 202 -4.83 19.57 13.20
N ILE A 203 -4.51 18.55 13.99
CA ILE A 203 -4.38 18.67 15.46
C ILE A 203 -3.30 19.71 15.82
N LEU A 204 -2.13 19.63 15.20
CA LEU A 204 -1.03 20.54 15.47
C LEU A 204 -1.32 21.99 15.05
N LYS A 205 -2.07 22.16 13.96
CA LYS A 205 -2.58 23.47 13.52
C LYS A 205 -3.58 24.05 14.52
N GLU A 206 -4.51 23.24 15.04
CA GLU A 206 -5.46 23.65 16.08
C GLU A 206 -4.76 24.01 17.39
N GLN A 207 -3.62 23.40 17.70
CA GLN A 207 -2.74 23.74 18.84
C GLN A 207 -1.85 24.97 18.57
N ASN A 208 -2.03 25.69 17.43
CA ASN A 208 -1.24 26.84 17.04
C ASN A 208 0.29 26.59 16.95
N LYS A 209 0.70 25.36 16.62
CA LYS A 209 2.11 25.06 16.36
C LYS A 209 2.56 25.77 15.09
N LYS A 210 3.67 26.49 15.18
CA LYS A 210 4.26 27.23 14.04
C LYS A 210 5.03 26.32 13.09
N LYS A 211 5.59 25.23 13.61
CA LYS A 211 6.37 24.27 12.86
C LYS A 211 6.01 22.85 13.30
N ILE A 212 5.88 21.97 12.33
CA ILE A 212 5.60 20.55 12.52
C ILE A 212 6.75 19.77 11.93
N ASP A 213 7.54 19.12 12.77
CA ASP A 213 8.67 18.32 12.31
C ASP A 213 8.21 17.13 11.46
N VAL A 214 8.90 16.93 10.36
CA VAL A 214 8.65 15.87 9.40
C VAL A 214 9.98 15.31 8.90
N ALA A 215 10.05 13.99 8.77
CA ALA A 215 11.14 13.32 8.07
C ALA A 215 10.59 12.53 6.87
N ILE A 216 11.28 12.56 5.74
CA ILE A 216 10.93 11.81 4.53
C ILE A 216 12.03 10.78 4.31
N VAL A 217 11.69 9.50 4.44
CA VAL A 217 12.58 8.37 4.24
C VAL A 217 12.42 7.85 2.81
N ILE A 218 13.51 7.79 2.05
CA ILE A 218 13.55 7.27 0.69
C ILE A 218 14.44 6.03 0.69
N GLY A 219 13.85 4.87 0.41
CA GLY A 219 14.55 3.57 0.46
C GLY A 219 14.81 3.08 1.88
N ALA A 220 14.26 1.93 2.20
CA ALA A 220 14.48 1.18 3.43
C ALA A 220 14.30 -0.32 3.13
N GLU A 221 14.50 -1.17 4.14
CA GLU A 221 14.19 -2.58 3.94
C GLU A 221 12.68 -2.79 3.62
N PRO A 222 12.34 -3.86 2.87
CA PRO A 222 11.00 -4.02 2.29
C PRO A 222 9.83 -3.99 3.28
N SER A 223 10.03 -4.54 4.49
CA SER A 223 8.96 -4.57 5.50
C SER A 223 8.58 -3.17 6.01
N THR A 224 9.55 -2.24 6.06
CA THR A 224 9.28 -0.83 6.38
C THR A 224 8.48 -0.18 5.25
N VAL A 225 8.86 -0.42 4.00
CA VAL A 225 8.15 0.11 2.82
C VAL A 225 6.70 -0.40 2.82
N PHE A 226 6.50 -1.71 3.01
CA PHE A 226 5.16 -2.30 3.10
C PHE A 226 4.36 -1.72 4.28
N SER A 227 4.99 -1.55 5.45
CA SER A 227 4.32 -0.97 6.63
C SER A 227 3.87 0.48 6.39
N ALA A 228 4.59 1.24 5.57
CA ALA A 228 4.23 2.61 5.24
C ALA A 228 2.92 2.71 4.44
N VAL A 229 2.67 1.75 3.54
CA VAL A 229 1.45 1.70 2.71
C VAL A 229 0.29 0.96 3.37
N ALA A 230 0.56 0.03 4.30
CA ALA A 230 -0.46 -0.80 4.94
C ALA A 230 -1.48 0.02 5.75
N PRO A 231 -2.79 -0.31 5.67
CA PRO A 231 -3.86 0.34 6.43
C PRO A 231 -3.93 -0.14 7.89
N VAL A 232 -2.87 0.11 8.65
CA VAL A 232 -2.73 -0.31 10.06
C VAL A 232 -3.78 0.37 10.93
N PRO A 233 -4.42 -0.33 11.90
CA PRO A 233 -5.39 0.26 12.81
C PRO A 233 -4.89 1.51 13.54
N GLU A 234 -5.81 2.42 13.88
CA GLU A 234 -5.47 3.62 14.63
C GLU A 234 -4.86 3.26 16.00
N GLY A 235 -3.89 4.06 16.46
CA GLY A 235 -3.17 3.80 17.70
C GLY A 235 -2.04 2.77 17.60
N MET A 236 -1.90 2.03 16.50
CA MET A 236 -0.77 1.13 16.29
C MET A 236 0.41 1.86 15.65
N ASP A 237 1.57 1.78 16.30
CA ASP A 237 2.83 2.31 15.78
C ASP A 237 3.27 1.51 14.53
N LYS A 238 3.59 2.22 13.45
CA LYS A 238 3.96 1.61 12.16
C LYS A 238 5.29 0.84 12.21
N TYR A 239 6.22 1.23 13.07
CA TYR A 239 7.47 0.49 13.25
C TYR A 239 7.27 -0.78 14.08
N LEU A 240 6.33 -0.77 15.03
CA LEU A 240 5.90 -2.01 15.69
C LEU A 240 5.25 -2.96 14.67
N PHE A 241 4.38 -2.44 13.79
CA PHE A 241 3.78 -3.24 12.72
C PHE A 241 4.85 -3.84 11.77
N CYS A 242 5.87 -3.06 11.42
CA CYS A 242 7.02 -3.55 10.67
C CYS A 242 7.70 -4.73 11.39
N GLY A 243 7.91 -4.61 12.70
CA GLY A 243 8.49 -5.68 13.52
C GLY A 243 7.62 -6.95 13.56
N ILE A 244 6.29 -6.81 13.57
CA ILE A 244 5.35 -7.94 13.47
C ILE A 244 5.50 -8.69 12.14
N ILE A 245 5.61 -7.94 11.02
CA ILE A 245 5.81 -8.52 9.69
C ILE A 245 7.11 -9.33 9.65
N ARG A 246 8.22 -8.73 10.04
CA ARG A 246 9.56 -9.32 9.94
C ARG A 246 9.95 -10.20 11.11
N LYS A 247 9.08 -10.37 12.12
CA LYS A 247 9.35 -11.10 13.38
C LYS A 247 10.59 -10.60 14.14
N LYS A 248 10.94 -9.34 13.94
CA LYS A 248 12.12 -8.71 14.53
C LYS A 248 11.98 -7.19 14.49
N GLY A 249 12.31 -6.52 15.62
CA GLY A 249 12.27 -5.06 15.70
C GLY A 249 13.20 -4.38 14.69
N ILE A 250 12.76 -3.25 14.17
CA ILE A 250 13.55 -2.37 13.33
C ILE A 250 14.49 -1.51 14.17
N LYS A 251 15.69 -1.23 13.67
CA LYS A 251 16.61 -0.28 14.29
C LYS A 251 16.28 1.14 13.85
N LEU A 252 16.17 2.05 14.80
CA LEU A 252 15.87 3.46 14.58
C LEU A 252 17.01 4.35 15.09
N VAL A 253 17.27 5.44 14.37
CA VAL A 253 18.13 6.55 14.80
C VAL A 253 17.30 7.83 14.90
N LYS A 254 17.74 8.77 15.74
CA LYS A 254 17.12 10.09 15.83
C LYS A 254 17.49 10.94 14.62
N CYS A 255 16.55 11.79 14.21
CA CYS A 255 16.81 12.90 13.30
C CYS A 255 17.75 13.91 13.94
N VAL A 256 18.49 14.66 13.10
CA VAL A 256 19.55 15.60 13.56
C VAL A 256 19.03 17.04 13.64
N THR A 257 18.19 17.46 12.68
CA THR A 257 17.74 18.85 12.55
C THR A 257 16.32 19.10 13.03
N THR A 258 15.54 18.03 13.29
CA THR A 258 14.22 18.13 13.94
C THR A 258 14.40 18.35 15.44
N SER A 259 13.31 18.60 16.16
CA SER A 259 13.34 18.83 17.62
C SER A 259 13.90 17.66 18.44
N GLY A 260 14.40 16.61 17.78
CA GLY A 260 14.99 15.43 18.40
C GLY A 260 13.98 14.33 18.72
N ASP A 261 12.71 14.54 18.39
CA ASP A 261 11.62 13.63 18.73
C ASP A 261 11.19 12.70 17.60
N LEU A 262 11.74 12.90 16.38
CA LEU A 262 11.51 12.00 15.26
C LEU A 262 12.62 10.96 15.13
N GLU A 263 12.22 9.72 14.96
CA GLU A 263 13.11 8.61 14.68
C GLU A 263 12.81 8.00 13.30
N VAL A 264 13.88 7.60 12.62
CA VAL A 264 13.84 7.05 11.25
C VAL A 264 14.62 5.74 11.18
N PRO A 265 14.38 4.87 10.18
CA PRO A 265 15.12 3.61 10.05
C PRO A 265 16.63 3.86 9.92
N ALA A 266 17.41 3.22 10.80
CA ALA A 266 18.87 3.34 10.83
C ALA A 266 19.53 2.86 9.53
N ASN A 267 18.87 1.97 8.79
CA ASN A 267 19.35 1.39 7.54
C ASN A 267 18.72 2.04 6.29
N ALA A 268 18.03 3.17 6.43
CA ALA A 268 17.50 3.91 5.28
C ALA A 268 18.61 4.31 4.31
N GLU A 269 18.24 4.50 3.05
CA GLU A 269 19.16 5.00 2.02
C GLU A 269 19.35 6.50 2.12
N ILE A 270 18.22 7.26 2.21
CA ILE A 270 18.18 8.73 2.29
C ILE A 270 17.08 9.13 3.26
N VAL A 271 17.34 10.14 4.07
CA VAL A 271 16.35 10.81 4.93
C VAL A 271 16.47 12.32 4.71
N LEU A 272 15.35 12.93 4.35
CA LEU A 272 15.19 14.38 4.27
C LEU A 272 14.51 14.83 5.55
N GLU A 273 15.17 15.66 6.31
CA GLU A 273 14.65 16.25 7.54
C GLU A 273 14.16 17.66 7.30
N GLY A 274 13.10 18.03 7.98
CA GLY A 274 12.57 19.37 7.86
C GLY A 274 11.30 19.57 8.66
N TYR A 275 10.56 20.59 8.29
CA TYR A 275 9.32 20.95 8.94
C TYR A 275 8.28 21.43 7.94
N ILE A 276 7.04 21.42 8.38
CA ILE A 276 5.89 22.02 7.70
C ILE A 276 5.44 23.24 8.50
N ASP A 277 5.26 24.39 7.80
CA ASP A 277 4.52 25.53 8.34
C ASP A 277 3.03 25.34 8.01
N PRO A 278 2.14 25.24 9.02
CA PRO A 278 0.71 25.10 8.80
C PRO A 278 0.03 26.25 8.04
N ASN A 279 0.70 27.38 7.91
CA ASN A 279 0.18 28.56 7.24
C ASN A 279 0.76 28.75 5.83
N ASP A 280 1.85 28.04 5.47
CA ASP A 280 2.40 28.06 4.11
C ASP A 280 1.76 26.96 3.26
N LEU A 281 0.61 27.28 2.64
CA LEU A 281 -0.08 26.43 1.70
C LEU A 281 0.24 26.88 0.28
N ARG A 282 0.69 25.95 -0.57
CA ARG A 282 0.98 26.22 -1.99
C ARG A 282 0.21 25.25 -2.88
N MET A 283 -0.03 25.66 -4.13
CA MET A 283 -0.74 24.82 -5.11
C MET A 283 0.14 23.65 -5.53
N GLU A 284 -0.31 22.43 -5.24
CA GLU A 284 0.29 21.16 -5.65
C GLU A 284 -0.44 20.60 -6.85
N GLY A 285 0.30 20.03 -7.80
CA GLY A 285 -0.25 19.45 -9.02
C GLY A 285 -0.30 20.44 -10.20
N PRO A 286 -0.77 19.95 -11.36
CA PRO A 286 -1.33 18.63 -11.63
C PRO A 286 -0.31 17.50 -11.49
N PHE A 287 -0.81 16.27 -11.22
CA PHE A 287 -0.02 15.05 -11.11
C PHE A 287 -0.76 13.88 -11.76
N GLY A 288 -0.09 13.12 -12.63
CA GLY A 288 -0.62 11.90 -13.22
C GLY A 288 -0.69 10.79 -12.17
N ASP A 289 -1.90 10.31 -11.86
CA ASP A 289 -2.15 9.43 -10.71
C ASP A 289 -2.74 8.06 -11.10
N HIS A 290 -2.97 7.18 -10.12
CA HIS A 290 -3.42 5.78 -10.25
C HIS A 290 -4.59 5.56 -11.20
N THR A 291 -5.50 6.50 -11.29
CA THR A 291 -6.65 6.44 -12.20
C THR A 291 -6.29 6.59 -13.68
N GLY A 292 -5.06 7.02 -13.97
CA GLY A 292 -4.61 7.37 -15.32
C GLY A 292 -5.00 8.79 -15.76
N TYR A 293 -5.54 9.58 -14.86
CA TYR A 293 -5.86 10.99 -15.06
C TYR A 293 -4.97 11.89 -14.23
N TYR A 294 -4.81 13.14 -14.66
CA TYR A 294 -4.18 14.15 -13.84
C TYR A 294 -5.13 14.60 -12.73
N THR A 295 -4.63 14.65 -11.49
CA THR A 295 -5.34 15.34 -10.41
C THR A 295 -5.25 16.84 -10.61
N PRO A 296 -6.33 17.59 -10.34
CA PRO A 296 -6.29 19.05 -10.42
C PRO A 296 -5.36 19.65 -9.36
N PRO A 297 -4.84 20.86 -9.60
CA PRO A 297 -4.09 21.57 -8.58
C PRO A 297 -4.93 21.88 -7.35
N GLU A 298 -4.37 21.62 -6.16
CA GLU A 298 -5.01 21.89 -4.86
C GLU A 298 -3.98 22.44 -3.86
N PRO A 299 -4.42 23.26 -2.85
CA PRO A 299 -3.50 23.80 -1.86
C PRO A 299 -3.14 22.75 -0.80
N PHE A 300 -1.83 22.51 -0.64
CA PHE A 300 -1.27 21.63 0.39
C PHE A 300 -0.11 22.31 1.13
N PRO A 301 0.22 21.79 2.34
CA PRO A 301 1.28 22.38 3.15
C PRO A 301 2.67 22.22 2.52
N THR A 302 3.49 23.24 2.72
CA THR A 302 4.87 23.29 2.24
C THR A 302 5.81 22.66 3.28
N PHE A 303 6.62 21.70 2.82
CA PHE A 303 7.76 21.16 3.55
C PHE A 303 9.00 21.99 3.27
N THR A 304 9.73 22.37 4.31
CA THR A 304 11.03 23.07 4.23
C THR A 304 12.13 22.13 4.69
N LEU A 305 13.09 21.86 3.81
CA LEU A 305 14.27 21.02 4.07
C LEU A 305 15.24 21.73 5.01
N THR A 306 15.68 21.02 6.07
CA THR A 306 16.69 21.52 7.03
C THR A 306 17.93 20.64 7.12
N GLY A 307 17.86 19.38 6.67
CA GLY A 307 18.98 18.47 6.69
C GLY A 307 18.76 17.24 5.80
N ILE A 308 19.87 16.62 5.42
CA ILE A 308 19.88 15.37 4.66
C ILE A 308 20.81 14.39 5.39
N MET A 309 20.28 13.23 5.75
CA MET A 309 21.08 12.07 6.15
C MET A 309 21.05 11.04 5.03
N ARG A 310 22.16 10.38 4.75
CA ARG A 310 22.20 9.34 3.70
C ARG A 310 23.40 8.42 3.85
N ARG A 311 23.31 7.28 3.19
CA ARG A 311 24.47 6.42 2.95
C ARG A 311 25.52 7.12 2.07
N ASN A 312 26.74 6.66 2.08
CA ASN A 312 27.77 7.15 1.15
C ASN A 312 27.38 6.89 -0.31
N GLN A 313 26.83 5.72 -0.58
CA GLN A 313 26.34 5.31 -1.90
C GLN A 313 24.85 4.93 -1.80
N PRO A 314 23.96 5.90 -1.69
CA PRO A 314 22.54 5.63 -1.52
C PRO A 314 21.87 5.22 -2.83
N ILE A 315 20.86 4.38 -2.75
CA ILE A 315 19.98 4.02 -3.84
C ILE A 315 18.69 4.85 -3.70
N TYR A 316 18.33 5.59 -4.74
CA TYR A 316 17.09 6.33 -4.79
C TYR A 316 15.94 5.39 -5.20
N LEU A 317 15.10 5.02 -4.25
CA LEU A 317 13.89 4.21 -4.52
C LEU A 317 12.77 5.12 -5.02
N THR A 318 12.16 4.74 -6.14
CA THR A 318 11.05 5.47 -6.75
C THR A 318 9.99 4.52 -7.29
N THR A 319 8.79 5.03 -7.51
CA THR A 319 7.73 4.35 -8.24
C THR A 319 7.07 5.29 -9.23
N VAL A 320 6.45 4.73 -10.26
CA VAL A 320 5.59 5.44 -11.21
C VAL A 320 4.17 4.92 -11.02
N VAL A 321 3.22 5.81 -10.93
CA VAL A 321 1.79 5.47 -10.86
C VAL A 321 1.10 5.87 -12.16
N GLY A 322 -0.11 5.42 -12.38
CA GLY A 322 -0.87 5.72 -13.61
C GLY A 322 -1.50 4.49 -14.23
N LYS A 323 -1.92 4.59 -15.48
CA LYS A 323 -2.51 3.48 -16.25
C LYS A 323 -1.49 2.98 -17.28
N PRO A 324 -1.08 1.70 -17.31
CA PRO A 324 -1.49 0.65 -16.37
C PRO A 324 -0.96 0.93 -14.96
N ILE A 325 -1.57 0.28 -13.98
CA ILE A 325 -1.16 0.33 -12.58
C ILE A 325 0.11 -0.52 -12.40
N LEU A 326 1.10 -0.01 -11.66
CA LEU A 326 2.41 -0.65 -11.47
C LEU A 326 2.52 -1.41 -10.14
N GLU A 327 3.47 -1.01 -9.33
CA GLU A 327 3.78 -1.64 -8.04
C GLU A 327 2.62 -1.59 -7.06
N ASP A 328 1.85 -0.53 -7.09
CA ASP A 328 0.70 -0.28 -6.22
C ASP A 328 -0.37 -1.37 -6.31
N ALA A 329 -0.63 -1.91 -7.52
CA ALA A 329 -1.56 -3.03 -7.69
C ALA A 329 -1.08 -4.31 -7.00
N TYR A 330 0.22 -4.61 -7.09
CA TYR A 330 0.81 -5.80 -6.44
C TYR A 330 0.88 -5.63 -4.92
N ILE A 331 1.27 -4.45 -4.44
CA ILE A 331 1.22 -4.10 -3.01
C ILE A 331 -0.22 -4.21 -2.50
N GLY A 332 -1.20 -3.74 -3.29
CA GLY A 332 -2.63 -3.89 -3.01
C GLY A 332 -3.04 -5.34 -2.81
N LYS A 333 -2.56 -6.26 -3.65
CA LYS A 333 -2.81 -7.71 -3.51
C LYS A 333 -2.30 -8.29 -2.19
N VAL A 334 -1.11 -7.88 -1.75
CA VAL A 334 -0.57 -8.31 -0.45
C VAL A 334 -1.41 -7.72 0.69
N ILE A 335 -1.86 -6.46 0.57
CA ILE A 335 -2.77 -5.85 1.55
C ILE A 335 -4.07 -6.65 1.63
N GLU A 336 -4.69 -7.00 0.50
CA GLU A 336 -5.90 -7.84 0.47
C GLU A 336 -5.72 -9.12 1.30
N ARG A 337 -4.67 -9.87 1.03
CA ARG A 337 -4.38 -11.14 1.72
C ARG A 337 -4.08 -10.93 3.20
N SER A 338 -3.27 -9.91 3.51
CA SER A 338 -2.85 -9.61 4.89
C SER A 338 -4.00 -9.11 5.77
N PHE A 339 -4.99 -8.43 5.19
CA PHE A 339 -6.09 -7.82 5.96
C PHE A 339 -7.41 -8.62 5.90
N LEU A 340 -7.52 -9.62 5.05
CA LEU A 340 -8.70 -10.50 5.00
C LEU A 340 -9.05 -11.10 6.38
N PRO A 341 -8.11 -11.63 7.19
CA PRO A 341 -8.44 -12.15 8.52
C PRO A 341 -9.04 -11.09 9.47
N LEU A 342 -8.68 -9.82 9.32
CA LEU A 342 -9.26 -8.74 10.11
C LEU A 342 -10.70 -8.40 9.65
N ILE A 343 -10.97 -8.45 8.35
CA ILE A 343 -12.32 -8.31 7.82
C ILE A 343 -13.20 -9.44 8.36
N GLN A 344 -12.72 -10.68 8.35
CA GLN A 344 -13.42 -11.86 8.83
C GLN A 344 -13.75 -11.84 10.32
N MET A 345 -13.02 -11.06 11.13
CA MET A 345 -13.37 -10.85 12.54
C MET A 345 -14.73 -10.16 12.72
N PHE A 346 -15.08 -9.24 11.81
CA PHE A 346 -16.33 -8.46 11.86
C PHE A 346 -17.39 -9.03 10.90
N HIS A 347 -16.95 -9.68 9.84
CA HIS A 347 -17.76 -10.25 8.76
C HIS A 347 -17.34 -11.70 8.52
N PRO A 348 -17.67 -12.64 9.42
CA PRO A 348 -17.25 -14.05 9.32
C PRO A 348 -17.81 -14.77 8.09
N GLU A 349 -18.87 -14.24 7.48
CA GLU A 349 -19.42 -14.71 6.23
C GLU A 349 -18.54 -14.44 5.00
N VAL A 350 -17.59 -13.50 5.09
CA VAL A 350 -16.64 -13.20 4.01
C VAL A 350 -15.62 -14.32 3.90
N ILE A 351 -15.59 -14.96 2.74
CA ILE A 351 -14.66 -16.06 2.43
C ILE A 351 -13.39 -15.53 1.81
N ASP A 352 -13.56 -14.62 0.85
CA ASP A 352 -12.45 -14.02 0.12
C ASP A 352 -12.81 -12.64 -0.40
N PHE A 353 -11.78 -11.85 -0.76
CA PHE A 353 -12.02 -10.57 -1.41
C PHE A 353 -10.85 -10.16 -2.31
N SER A 354 -11.14 -9.35 -3.32
CA SER A 354 -10.16 -8.87 -4.30
C SER A 354 -10.44 -7.42 -4.68
N MET A 355 -9.37 -6.65 -4.81
CA MET A 355 -9.38 -5.29 -5.36
C MET A 355 -8.60 -5.31 -6.69
N PRO A 356 -9.27 -5.59 -7.82
CA PRO A 356 -8.60 -5.82 -9.08
C PRO A 356 -7.97 -4.55 -9.65
N ALA A 357 -6.81 -4.68 -10.29
CA ALA A 357 -6.14 -3.57 -10.97
C ALA A 357 -7.04 -2.88 -12.01
N ALA A 358 -7.94 -3.64 -12.67
CA ALA A 358 -8.91 -3.10 -13.61
C ALA A 358 -9.86 -2.04 -13.00
N GLY A 359 -10.07 -2.10 -11.67
CA GLY A 359 -10.83 -1.11 -10.89
C GLY A 359 -9.94 -0.08 -10.20
N TRP A 360 -8.74 0.19 -10.72
CA TRP A 360 -7.69 0.99 -10.07
C TRP A 360 -7.54 0.67 -8.57
N PHE A 361 -7.60 -0.62 -8.27
CA PHE A 361 -7.57 -1.33 -6.98
C PHE A 361 -8.41 -0.70 -5.85
N GLN A 362 -8.44 0.59 -5.66
CA GLN A 362 -9.26 1.28 -4.64
C GLN A 362 -10.70 1.53 -5.08
N GLY A 363 -10.98 1.61 -6.38
CA GLY A 363 -12.29 1.94 -6.92
C GLY A 363 -13.29 0.80 -6.91
N LEU A 364 -12.82 -0.45 -6.92
CA LEU A 364 -13.63 -1.66 -6.96
C LEU A 364 -13.11 -2.70 -5.97
N ALA A 365 -14.00 -3.25 -5.15
CA ALA A 365 -13.74 -4.48 -4.41
C ALA A 365 -14.80 -5.54 -4.70
N ILE A 366 -14.36 -6.77 -4.89
CA ILE A 366 -15.19 -7.95 -5.14
C ILE A 366 -15.10 -8.83 -3.90
N ILE A 367 -16.23 -9.23 -3.34
CA ILE A 367 -16.33 -9.90 -2.06
C ILE A 367 -17.08 -11.22 -2.23
N SER A 368 -16.42 -12.34 -1.93
CA SER A 368 -17.05 -13.66 -1.85
C SER A 368 -17.59 -13.90 -0.46
N ILE A 369 -18.87 -14.30 -0.36
CA ILE A 369 -19.50 -14.63 0.91
C ILE A 369 -20.11 -16.02 0.91
N LYS A 370 -20.19 -16.62 2.10
CA LYS A 370 -21.09 -17.72 2.37
C LYS A 370 -22.38 -17.15 2.93
N LYS A 371 -23.40 -17.09 2.09
CA LYS A 371 -24.70 -16.51 2.43
C LYS A 371 -25.53 -17.45 3.29
N TYR A 372 -26.10 -16.95 4.39
CA TYR A 372 -26.90 -17.71 5.34
C TYR A 372 -28.36 -17.24 5.46
N TYR A 373 -28.66 -15.99 5.04
CA TYR A 373 -29.99 -15.39 5.14
C TYR A 373 -30.18 -14.31 4.05
N PRO A 374 -31.46 -13.97 3.73
CA PRO A 374 -31.80 -12.94 2.75
C PRO A 374 -31.22 -11.57 3.11
N GLY A 375 -30.74 -10.82 2.13
CA GLY A 375 -30.21 -9.49 2.33
C GLY A 375 -28.80 -9.39 2.91
N GLN A 376 -28.13 -10.53 3.16
CA GLN A 376 -26.81 -10.55 3.79
C GLN A 376 -25.74 -9.88 2.93
N ALA A 377 -25.82 -9.97 1.61
CA ALA A 377 -24.91 -9.27 0.71
C ALA A 377 -24.94 -7.75 0.93
N LYS A 378 -26.13 -7.17 1.04
CA LYS A 378 -26.29 -5.73 1.33
C LYS A 378 -25.76 -5.35 2.72
N LYS A 379 -25.95 -6.20 3.73
CA LYS A 379 -25.38 -6.04 5.08
C LYS A 379 -23.85 -5.97 5.02
N VAL A 380 -23.22 -6.87 4.25
CA VAL A 380 -21.75 -6.89 4.06
C VAL A 380 -21.27 -5.60 3.38
N MET A 381 -21.92 -5.17 2.30
CA MET A 381 -21.58 -3.90 1.62
C MET A 381 -21.60 -2.71 2.58
N MET A 382 -22.69 -2.55 3.34
CA MET A 382 -22.85 -1.45 4.30
C MET A 382 -21.81 -1.51 5.42
N GLY A 383 -21.49 -2.71 5.92
CA GLY A 383 -20.48 -2.91 6.94
C GLY A 383 -19.08 -2.55 6.46
N LEU A 384 -18.70 -3.01 5.26
CA LEU A 384 -17.38 -2.73 4.68
C LEU A 384 -17.22 -1.25 4.31
N TRP A 385 -18.26 -0.56 3.82
CA TRP A 385 -18.22 0.89 3.62
C TRP A 385 -18.11 1.70 4.92
N GLY A 386 -18.37 1.09 6.07
CA GLY A 386 -18.06 1.68 7.38
C GLY A 386 -16.65 1.39 7.90
N MET A 387 -15.81 0.64 7.19
CA MET A 387 -14.51 0.16 7.69
C MET A 387 -13.31 0.84 7.03
N GLY A 388 -12.59 1.68 7.77
CA GLY A 388 -11.28 2.21 7.41
C GLY A 388 -11.19 2.71 5.96
N GLN A 389 -10.20 2.28 5.19
CA GLN A 389 -10.01 2.70 3.80
C GLN A 389 -11.07 2.14 2.83
N LEU A 390 -11.72 1.02 3.15
CA LEU A 390 -12.83 0.51 2.35
C LEU A 390 -14.02 1.47 2.30
N SER A 391 -14.10 2.41 3.26
CA SER A 391 -15.08 3.49 3.24
C SER A 391 -14.94 4.42 2.03
N LEU A 392 -13.78 4.46 1.38
CA LEU A 392 -13.53 5.26 0.18
C LEU A 392 -13.79 4.47 -1.12
N THR A 393 -13.87 3.14 -1.06
CA THR A 393 -14.12 2.30 -2.25
C THR A 393 -15.47 2.64 -2.87
N LYS A 394 -15.45 2.89 -4.18
CA LYS A 394 -16.62 3.35 -4.95
C LYS A 394 -17.62 2.23 -5.21
N MET A 395 -17.13 1.06 -5.63
CA MET A 395 -17.97 -0.05 -6.07
C MET A 395 -17.68 -1.32 -5.28
N PHE A 396 -18.74 -2.00 -4.84
CA PHE A 396 -18.67 -3.35 -4.33
C PHE A 396 -19.47 -4.32 -5.20
N ILE A 397 -18.90 -5.48 -5.50
CA ILE A 397 -19.60 -6.62 -6.08
C ILE A 397 -19.53 -7.74 -5.05
N VAL A 398 -20.68 -8.23 -4.61
CA VAL A 398 -20.75 -9.37 -3.68
C VAL A 398 -21.22 -10.59 -4.43
N VAL A 399 -20.47 -11.69 -4.33
CA VAL A 399 -20.71 -12.97 -5.01
C VAL A 399 -20.76 -14.10 -4.01
N ASP A 400 -21.29 -15.27 -4.43
CA ASP A 400 -21.23 -16.50 -3.63
C ASP A 400 -19.84 -17.13 -3.61
N SER A 401 -19.62 -18.08 -2.71
CA SER A 401 -18.34 -18.75 -2.50
C SER A 401 -17.88 -19.68 -3.65
N ASP A 402 -18.75 -19.94 -4.63
CA ASP A 402 -18.42 -20.70 -5.84
C ASP A 402 -17.78 -19.85 -6.94
N ILE A 403 -17.73 -18.54 -6.76
CA ILE A 403 -17.13 -17.59 -7.71
C ILE A 403 -15.70 -17.22 -7.31
N ASN A 404 -14.78 -17.31 -8.25
CA ASN A 404 -13.41 -16.89 -8.05
C ASN A 404 -13.29 -15.35 -8.15
N VAL A 405 -13.18 -14.65 -7.04
CA VAL A 405 -13.06 -13.17 -6.98
C VAL A 405 -11.78 -12.63 -7.64
N HIS A 406 -10.81 -13.48 -7.93
CA HIS A 406 -9.56 -13.11 -8.62
C HIS A 406 -9.64 -13.29 -10.15
N ASP A 407 -10.68 -13.93 -10.65
CA ASP A 407 -10.99 -14.01 -12.08
C ASP A 407 -12.13 -13.05 -12.42
N ILE A 408 -11.79 -11.95 -13.08
CA ILE A 408 -12.78 -10.93 -13.46
C ILE A 408 -13.85 -11.49 -14.41
N ASN A 409 -13.53 -12.52 -15.24
CA ASN A 409 -14.49 -13.12 -16.15
C ASN A 409 -15.54 -13.91 -15.38
N ASP A 410 -15.13 -14.67 -14.35
CA ASP A 410 -16.06 -15.41 -13.47
C ASP A 410 -16.97 -14.44 -12.71
N VAL A 411 -16.41 -13.32 -12.21
CA VAL A 411 -17.19 -12.27 -11.54
C VAL A 411 -18.19 -11.62 -12.48
N ILE A 412 -17.80 -11.25 -13.69
CA ILE A 412 -18.74 -10.65 -14.66
C ILE A 412 -19.81 -11.65 -15.07
N TRP A 413 -19.47 -12.94 -15.20
CA TRP A 413 -20.46 -13.98 -15.42
C TRP A 413 -21.49 -14.01 -14.27
N ALA A 414 -21.05 -13.98 -13.01
CA ALA A 414 -21.95 -13.94 -11.84
C ALA A 414 -22.85 -12.69 -11.85
N VAL A 415 -22.28 -11.52 -12.13
CA VAL A 415 -23.06 -10.26 -12.22
C VAL A 415 -24.15 -10.36 -13.29
N THR A 416 -23.81 -10.85 -14.48
CA THR A 416 -24.74 -10.90 -15.62
C THR A 416 -25.78 -12.01 -15.51
N SER A 417 -25.47 -13.10 -14.78
CA SER A 417 -26.36 -14.27 -14.66
C SER A 417 -27.20 -14.25 -13.38
N ARG A 418 -26.78 -13.59 -12.29
CA ARG A 418 -27.42 -13.66 -10.98
C ARG A 418 -28.03 -12.32 -10.50
N ALA A 419 -27.57 -11.18 -11.01
CA ALA A 419 -28.05 -9.88 -10.56
C ALA A 419 -29.08 -9.28 -11.54
N ASP A 420 -30.22 -8.84 -11.00
CA ASP A 420 -31.15 -7.95 -11.67
C ASP A 420 -30.84 -6.51 -11.27
N PRO A 421 -30.57 -5.60 -12.23
CA PRO A 421 -30.13 -4.25 -11.91
C PRO A 421 -31.08 -3.46 -11.00
N ALA A 422 -32.39 -3.65 -11.12
CA ALA A 422 -33.37 -2.90 -10.31
C ALA A 422 -33.47 -3.46 -8.88
N ARG A 423 -33.38 -4.78 -8.72
CA ARG A 423 -33.53 -5.45 -7.42
C ARG A 423 -32.22 -5.49 -6.64
N ASP A 424 -31.10 -5.75 -7.32
CA ASP A 424 -29.86 -6.20 -6.71
C ASP A 424 -28.77 -5.13 -6.65
N THR A 425 -29.08 -3.89 -7.06
CA THR A 425 -28.17 -2.77 -6.86
C THR A 425 -28.50 -1.98 -5.59
N LEU A 426 -27.45 -1.44 -4.98
CA LEU A 426 -27.52 -0.50 -3.86
C LEU A 426 -26.74 0.75 -4.21
N ILE A 427 -27.45 1.88 -4.34
CA ILE A 427 -26.82 3.18 -4.59
C ILE A 427 -26.92 4.02 -3.33
N ILE A 428 -25.75 4.52 -2.86
CA ILE A 428 -25.68 5.44 -1.72
C ILE A 428 -25.17 6.77 -2.25
N ASN A 429 -26.03 7.80 -2.24
CA ASN A 429 -25.69 9.15 -2.66
C ASN A 429 -25.04 9.94 -1.52
N ASN A 430 -24.28 10.98 -1.89
CA ASN A 430 -23.62 11.88 -0.93
C ASN A 430 -22.75 11.15 0.10
N ALA A 431 -21.98 10.19 -0.37
CA ALA A 431 -21.07 9.37 0.43
C ALA A 431 -19.61 9.79 0.20
N PRO A 432 -18.72 9.56 1.19
CA PRO A 432 -17.30 9.79 1.01
C PRO A 432 -16.75 8.96 -0.15
N THR A 433 -15.96 9.59 -1.03
CA THR A 433 -15.23 8.93 -2.11
C THR A 433 -13.75 9.23 -2.01
N ASP A 434 -12.94 8.47 -2.73
CA ASP A 434 -11.51 8.76 -2.83
C ASP A 434 -11.31 10.09 -3.59
N THR A 435 -10.35 10.90 -3.12
CA THR A 435 -9.94 12.15 -3.78
C THR A 435 -9.56 11.94 -5.25
N LEU A 436 -9.06 10.74 -5.58
CA LEU A 436 -8.60 10.39 -6.91
C LEU A 436 -9.75 9.97 -7.86
N ASP A 437 -11.00 9.87 -7.40
CA ASP A 437 -12.12 9.47 -8.26
C ASP A 437 -12.47 10.58 -9.27
N PRO A 438 -12.09 10.44 -10.55
CA PRO A 438 -12.30 11.50 -11.56
C PRO A 438 -13.76 11.63 -11.99
N ALA A 439 -14.60 10.66 -11.62
CA ALA A 439 -16.02 10.66 -11.97
C ALA A 439 -16.92 11.19 -10.85
N SER A 440 -16.37 11.48 -9.67
CA SER A 440 -17.15 12.12 -8.59
C SER A 440 -17.51 13.56 -8.94
N PRO A 441 -18.76 14.00 -8.64
CA PRO A 441 -19.19 15.36 -8.94
C PRO A 441 -18.49 16.40 -8.05
N PHE A 442 -18.00 16.00 -6.89
CA PHE A 442 -17.26 16.84 -5.94
C PHE A 442 -16.05 16.10 -5.41
N VAL A 443 -15.01 16.83 -5.02
CA VAL A 443 -13.83 16.25 -4.35
C VAL A 443 -14.27 15.60 -3.03
N ASN A 444 -13.89 14.35 -2.81
CA ASN A 444 -14.21 13.55 -1.62
C ASN A 444 -15.72 13.27 -1.37
N LEU A 445 -16.60 13.62 -2.29
CA LEU A 445 -18.03 13.42 -2.15
C LEU A 445 -18.66 12.96 -3.47
N GLY A 446 -19.26 11.80 -3.47
CA GLY A 446 -19.88 11.21 -4.64
C GLY A 446 -20.93 10.17 -4.27
N SER A 447 -21.03 9.13 -5.10
CA SER A 447 -21.96 8.02 -4.85
C SER A 447 -21.24 6.69 -4.83
N LYS A 448 -21.84 5.72 -4.14
CA LYS A 448 -21.36 4.33 -4.08
C LYS A 448 -22.34 3.42 -4.81
N LEU A 449 -21.81 2.37 -5.44
CA LEU A 449 -22.58 1.33 -6.09
C LEU A 449 -22.24 -0.03 -5.51
N GLY A 450 -23.23 -0.74 -4.96
CA GLY A 450 -23.14 -2.14 -4.60
C GLY A 450 -23.95 -2.99 -5.57
N ILE A 451 -23.40 -4.12 -5.98
CA ILE A 451 -24.07 -5.13 -6.81
C ILE A 451 -24.10 -6.44 -6.05
N ASP A 452 -25.29 -6.92 -5.74
CA ASP A 452 -25.52 -8.23 -5.15
C ASP A 452 -25.66 -9.28 -6.26
N ALA A 453 -24.53 -9.91 -6.60
CA ALA A 453 -24.47 -11.01 -7.57
C ALA A 453 -24.44 -12.41 -6.90
N THR A 454 -25.00 -12.52 -5.69
CA THR A 454 -25.23 -13.83 -5.05
C THR A 454 -26.47 -14.53 -5.63
N THR A 455 -26.58 -15.84 -5.46
CA THR A 455 -27.80 -16.60 -5.75
C THR A 455 -28.96 -16.05 -4.93
N LYS A 456 -30.11 -15.82 -5.57
CA LYS A 456 -31.29 -15.21 -4.93
C LYS A 456 -32.24 -16.24 -4.38
N TRP A 457 -32.83 -15.89 -3.23
CA TRP A 457 -33.89 -16.68 -2.60
C TRP A 457 -35.25 -16.02 -2.84
N ARG A 458 -36.34 -16.77 -2.58
CA ARG A 458 -37.71 -16.25 -2.79
C ARG A 458 -37.99 -14.99 -1.97
N GLU A 459 -37.49 -14.96 -0.75
CA GLU A 459 -37.60 -13.82 0.18
C GLU A 459 -36.89 -12.55 -0.32
N GLU A 460 -35.98 -12.68 -1.29
CA GLU A 460 -35.30 -11.57 -1.96
C GLU A 460 -36.03 -11.12 -3.24
N GLY A 461 -37.24 -11.61 -3.48
CA GLY A 461 -38.05 -11.26 -4.65
C GLY A 461 -37.74 -12.07 -5.90
N TYR A 462 -37.04 -13.22 -5.78
CA TYR A 462 -36.82 -14.13 -6.89
C TYR A 462 -37.93 -15.15 -6.98
N MET A 463 -38.88 -14.96 -7.90
CA MET A 463 -40.10 -15.76 -8.01
C MET A 463 -40.02 -16.94 -8.98
N ARG A 464 -38.90 -17.07 -9.69
CA ARG A 464 -38.64 -18.22 -10.60
C ARG A 464 -38.08 -19.40 -9.83
N GLU A 465 -38.11 -20.60 -10.45
CA GLU A 465 -37.34 -21.73 -9.96
C GLU A 465 -35.84 -21.42 -10.03
N ILE A 466 -35.10 -21.77 -8.95
CA ILE A 466 -33.64 -21.62 -8.91
C ILE A 466 -33.07 -22.59 -9.94
N GLN A 467 -32.42 -22.03 -10.95
CA GLN A 467 -31.75 -22.79 -12.00
C GLN A 467 -30.48 -23.43 -11.42
N GLN A 468 -30.29 -24.70 -11.70
CA GLN A 468 -29.05 -25.39 -11.35
C GLN A 468 -27.95 -25.06 -12.36
N LEU A 469 -26.73 -24.95 -11.84
CA LEU A 469 -25.57 -24.83 -12.71
C LEU A 469 -25.35 -26.09 -13.55
N ALA A 470 -25.16 -25.92 -14.83
CA ALA A 470 -24.78 -27.01 -15.75
C ALA A 470 -23.29 -27.30 -15.57
N VAL A 471 -22.98 -28.19 -14.67
CA VAL A 471 -21.59 -28.61 -14.36
C VAL A 471 -21.43 -30.11 -14.55
N VAL A 472 -20.25 -30.53 -15.01
CA VAL A 472 -19.90 -31.93 -15.11
C VAL A 472 -19.70 -32.50 -13.69
N ASP A 473 -20.23 -33.70 -13.46
CA ASP A 473 -20.09 -34.40 -12.18
C ASP A 473 -18.64 -34.77 -11.86
N SER A 474 -18.38 -35.01 -10.56
CA SER A 474 -17.01 -35.24 -10.08
C SER A 474 -16.39 -36.54 -10.62
N GLU A 475 -17.22 -37.56 -10.92
CA GLU A 475 -16.73 -38.83 -11.46
C GLU A 475 -16.20 -38.65 -12.88
N THR A 476 -16.98 -38.00 -13.72
CA THR A 476 -16.56 -37.65 -15.10
C THR A 476 -15.30 -36.78 -15.11
N LYS A 477 -15.22 -35.78 -14.22
CA LYS A 477 -14.00 -34.97 -14.08
C LYS A 477 -12.79 -35.83 -13.75
N MET A 478 -12.88 -36.67 -12.72
CA MET A 478 -11.77 -37.55 -12.33
C MET A 478 -11.39 -38.56 -13.45
N GLN A 479 -12.34 -39.03 -14.24
CA GLN A 479 -12.04 -39.91 -15.39
C GLN A 479 -11.26 -39.13 -16.46
N VAL A 480 -11.69 -37.92 -16.77
CA VAL A 480 -11.01 -37.07 -17.76
C VAL A 480 -9.61 -36.70 -17.25
N ASP A 481 -9.44 -36.31 -16.00
CA ASP A 481 -8.15 -35.96 -15.40
C ASP A 481 -7.16 -37.12 -15.48
N LYS A 482 -7.59 -38.34 -15.17
CA LYS A 482 -6.75 -39.56 -15.25
C LYS A 482 -6.26 -39.87 -16.66
N ARG A 483 -7.01 -39.46 -17.66
CA ARG A 483 -6.76 -39.76 -19.05
C ARG A 483 -6.32 -38.54 -19.86
N TRP A 484 -6.04 -37.40 -19.21
CA TRP A 484 -5.76 -36.15 -19.87
C TRP A 484 -4.58 -36.25 -20.85
N GLU A 485 -3.50 -36.90 -20.44
CA GLU A 485 -2.32 -37.13 -21.26
C GLU A 485 -2.60 -38.05 -22.46
N GLU A 486 -3.52 -39.04 -22.31
CA GLU A 486 -3.95 -39.90 -23.43
C GLU A 486 -4.64 -39.11 -24.55
N TYR A 487 -5.40 -38.08 -24.18
CA TYR A 487 -6.16 -37.29 -25.15
C TYR A 487 -5.27 -36.35 -25.98
N PHE A 488 -4.21 -35.84 -25.40
CA PHE A 488 -3.43 -34.77 -26.01
C PHE A 488 -1.96 -35.13 -26.28
N ASN A 489 -1.53 -36.38 -26.01
CA ASN A 489 -0.14 -36.86 -26.27
C ASN A 489 0.92 -35.85 -25.82
N ASN A 490 0.78 -35.22 -24.64
CA ASN A 490 1.67 -34.15 -24.13
C ASN A 490 1.72 -32.88 -25.00
N ALA A 491 0.71 -32.60 -25.84
CA ALA A 491 0.71 -31.51 -26.82
C ALA A 491 0.01 -30.22 -26.35
N LEU A 492 -0.34 -30.08 -25.05
CA LEU A 492 -0.88 -28.85 -24.47
C LEU A 492 0.05 -28.22 -23.46
#